data_e63487429225bc89504078be14585b97
#
_entry.id   e63487429225bc89504078be14585b97
#
_cell.length_a   1.000
_cell.length_b   1.000
_cell.length_c   1.000
_cell.angle_alpha   90.00
_cell.angle_beta   90.00
_cell.angle_gamma   90.00
#
_symmetry.space_group_name_H-M   'P 1'
#
loop_
_entity.id
_entity.type
_entity.pdbx_description
1 polymer ?
#
loop_
_entity_poly.entity_id
_entity_poly.type
_entity_poly.pdbx_seq_one_letter_code
_entity_poly.pdbx_strand_id
1 'polypeptide(L)'
;MYSLCAPTLPYVLSPRSNFLLASALATLTTLLSTLLFAGWVFAKGLAFSDALLDWMEREYGSDARQRVVELQRLVESSAGLSEPGKLQRVNAFFNRVNYDSDYALWDQKDYWATPFEVLGVNSADCEDYAISKYFTLISMGVEEERLRITYVKSLKRDEAHMVLAYYPSAEAEPLILDNLSRKIQPAGERNDLVPVYSFNGADLWLAVNRLEGKKVGDSDRLSRWQAYQAKLMQQMAVDL
;
A
#
# COMPACT_ATOMS: atom_id res chain seq x y z
N MET A 1 76.69 -4.36 -23.29
CA MET A 1 76.27 -4.50 -24.69
C MET A 1 74.81 -4.76 -24.70
N TYR A 2 74.09 -3.94 -25.48
CA TYR A 2 72.68 -3.94 -25.77
C TYR A 2 71.69 -3.54 -24.66
N SER A 3 71.43 -2.24 -24.68
CA SER A 3 70.22 -1.55 -24.20
C SER A 3 69.03 -1.95 -25.05
N LEU A 4 67.84 -2.23 -24.41
CA LEU A 4 66.54 -2.23 -25.08
C LEU A 4 65.59 -1.37 -24.27
N CYS A 5 65.22 -0.24 -24.87
CA CYS A 5 64.11 0.64 -24.47
C CYS A 5 62.77 -0.09 -24.59
N ALA A 6 61.97 -0.08 -23.57
CA ALA A 6 60.56 -0.42 -23.64
C ALA A 6 59.71 0.85 -23.86
N PRO A 7 58.74 0.87 -24.79
CA PRO A 7 57.92 2.03 -25.00
C PRO A 7 56.79 2.09 -23.94
N THR A 8 56.60 3.27 -23.39
CA THR A 8 55.46 3.60 -22.53
C THR A 8 54.17 3.64 -23.34
N LEU A 9 53.23 2.77 -23.00
CA LEU A 9 51.83 2.80 -23.53
C LEU A 9 51.03 3.91 -22.85
N PRO A 10 50.23 4.68 -23.58
CA PRO A 10 49.35 5.68 -22.98
C PRO A 10 48.16 4.99 -22.28
N TYR A 11 47.88 5.47 -21.08
CA TYR A 11 46.70 5.04 -20.28
C TYR A 11 45.41 5.49 -20.98
N VAL A 12 44.71 4.56 -21.62
CA VAL A 12 43.39 4.81 -22.18
C VAL A 12 42.39 4.73 -21.03
N LEU A 13 41.88 5.88 -20.62
CA LEU A 13 40.74 5.95 -19.67
C LEU A 13 39.52 5.25 -20.26
N SER A 14 39.11 4.20 -19.61
CA SER A 14 37.91 3.41 -19.97
C SER A 14 36.62 4.25 -19.83
N PRO A 15 35.71 4.27 -20.82
CA PRO A 15 34.44 5.01 -20.74
C PRO A 15 33.39 4.39 -19.82
N ARG A 16 33.78 3.45 -18.93
CA ARG A 16 32.82 2.74 -18.06
C ARG A 16 32.34 3.51 -16.83
N SER A 17 33.03 4.60 -16.43
CA SER A 17 32.64 5.37 -15.24
C SER A 17 31.46 6.31 -15.46
N ASN A 18 31.17 6.73 -16.70
CA ASN A 18 30.08 7.66 -16.97
C ASN A 18 28.69 6.98 -17.09
N PHE A 19 28.65 5.67 -17.39
CA PHE A 19 27.39 4.92 -17.48
C PHE A 19 26.79 4.60 -16.11
N LEU A 20 27.62 4.36 -15.12
CA LEU A 20 27.16 4.05 -13.75
C LEU A 20 26.64 5.30 -13.02
N LEU A 21 27.21 6.47 -13.29
CA LEU A 21 26.75 7.75 -12.75
C LEU A 21 25.42 8.21 -13.40
N ALA A 22 25.24 7.97 -14.70
CA ALA A 22 24.01 8.31 -15.40
C ALA A 22 22.84 7.41 -14.98
N SER A 23 23.08 6.11 -14.74
CA SER A 23 22.04 5.20 -14.25
C SER A 23 21.66 5.46 -12.80
N ALA A 24 22.61 5.81 -11.93
CA ALA A 24 22.34 6.18 -10.54
C ALA A 24 21.55 7.51 -10.42
N LEU A 25 21.85 8.49 -11.28
CA LEU A 25 21.08 9.74 -11.32
C LEU A 25 19.64 9.51 -11.85
N ALA A 26 19.46 8.67 -12.86
CA ALA A 26 18.15 8.36 -13.43
C ALA A 26 17.26 7.61 -12.42
N THR A 27 17.81 6.67 -11.66
CA THR A 27 17.06 5.96 -10.60
C THR A 27 16.76 6.85 -9.41
N LEU A 28 17.65 7.76 -9.03
CA LEU A 28 17.41 8.70 -7.93
C LEU A 28 16.33 9.74 -8.30
N THR A 29 16.30 10.21 -9.55
CA THR A 29 15.28 11.16 -10.02
C THR A 29 13.90 10.52 -10.15
N THR A 30 13.81 9.25 -10.55
CA THR A 30 12.52 8.53 -10.60
C THR A 30 11.99 8.21 -9.19
N LEU A 31 12.84 7.80 -8.25
CA LEU A 31 12.45 7.59 -6.85
C LEU A 31 12.01 8.92 -6.17
N LEU A 32 12.74 10.00 -6.41
CA LEU A 32 12.37 11.31 -5.84
C LEU A 32 11.09 11.86 -6.45
N SER A 33 10.83 11.62 -7.74
CA SER A 33 9.59 12.05 -8.40
C SER A 33 8.36 11.26 -7.93
N THR A 34 8.49 9.96 -7.65
CA THR A 34 7.40 9.15 -7.13
C THR A 34 7.05 9.50 -5.68
N LEU A 35 8.05 9.76 -4.83
CA LEU A 35 7.84 10.24 -3.45
C LEU A 35 7.23 11.64 -3.40
N LEU A 36 7.67 12.55 -4.27
CA LEU A 36 7.11 13.90 -4.36
C LEU A 36 5.69 13.88 -4.94
N PHE A 37 5.38 12.99 -5.88
CA PHE A 37 4.06 12.87 -6.48
C PHE A 37 3.05 12.25 -5.49
N ALA A 38 3.42 11.19 -4.78
CA ALA A 38 2.60 10.64 -3.72
C ALA A 38 2.34 11.69 -2.62
N GLY A 39 3.37 12.41 -2.16
CA GLY A 39 3.22 13.47 -1.17
C GLY A 39 2.38 14.65 -1.65
N TRP A 40 2.36 14.95 -2.94
CA TRP A 40 1.60 16.08 -3.51
C TRP A 40 0.10 15.77 -3.66
N VAL A 41 -0.24 14.54 -4.04
CA VAL A 41 -1.64 14.06 -4.10
C VAL A 41 -2.25 14.03 -2.70
N PHE A 42 -1.49 13.60 -1.69
CA PHE A 42 -1.98 13.54 -0.30
C PHE A 42 -2.04 14.90 0.41
N ALA A 43 -1.22 15.90 0.00
CA ALA A 43 -1.21 17.23 0.61
C ALA A 43 -2.43 18.11 0.23
N LYS A 44 -3.17 17.78 -0.84
CA LYS A 44 -4.36 18.52 -1.28
C LYS A 44 -5.71 17.98 -0.75
N GLY A 45 -5.69 16.92 0.05
CA GLY A 45 -6.88 16.14 0.34
C GLY A 45 -7.22 15.21 -0.85
N LEU A 46 -7.99 14.16 -0.57
CA LEU A 46 -8.41 13.22 -1.60
C LEU A 46 -9.54 13.86 -2.44
N ALA A 47 -9.19 14.80 -3.32
CA ALA A 47 -10.15 15.31 -4.30
C ALA A 47 -10.01 14.44 -5.56
N PHE A 48 -11.00 13.61 -5.83
CA PHE A 48 -11.07 12.85 -7.07
C PHE A 48 -11.52 13.80 -8.20
N SER A 49 -10.86 13.70 -9.35
CA SER A 49 -11.25 14.49 -10.51
C SER A 49 -12.58 14.01 -11.10
N ASP A 50 -13.24 14.89 -11.85
CA ASP A 50 -14.41 14.49 -12.63
C ASP A 50 -14.06 13.38 -13.63
N ALA A 51 -12.84 13.37 -14.18
CA ALA A 51 -12.39 12.34 -15.11
C ALA A 51 -12.36 10.94 -14.46
N LEU A 52 -11.86 10.82 -13.22
CA LEU A 52 -11.89 9.58 -12.45
C LEU A 52 -13.32 9.15 -12.12
N LEU A 53 -14.16 10.08 -11.68
CA LEU A 53 -15.56 9.81 -11.37
C LEU A 53 -16.34 9.34 -12.61
N ASP A 54 -16.09 9.97 -13.76
CA ASP A 54 -16.69 9.58 -15.03
C ASP A 54 -16.16 8.22 -15.53
N TRP A 55 -14.88 7.92 -15.29
CA TRP A 55 -14.33 6.61 -15.57
C TRP A 55 -15.01 5.53 -14.70
N MET A 56 -15.15 5.77 -13.39
CA MET A 56 -15.85 4.86 -12.49
C MET A 56 -17.28 4.59 -12.93
N GLU A 57 -17.99 5.62 -13.38
CA GLU A 57 -19.36 5.48 -13.85
C GLU A 57 -19.44 4.67 -15.16
N ARG A 58 -18.54 4.91 -16.11
CA ARG A 58 -18.49 4.17 -17.38
C ARG A 58 -18.12 2.70 -17.18
N GLU A 59 -17.17 2.42 -16.28
CA GLU A 59 -16.62 1.07 -16.10
C GLU A 59 -17.49 0.22 -15.18
N TYR A 60 -18.02 0.81 -14.09
CA TYR A 60 -18.71 0.09 -13.02
C TYR A 60 -20.13 0.58 -12.73
N GLY A 61 -20.61 1.61 -13.43
CA GLY A 61 -21.94 2.17 -13.26
C GLY A 61 -22.05 3.28 -12.22
N SER A 62 -23.23 3.92 -12.17
CA SER A 62 -23.49 5.08 -11.32
C SER A 62 -23.35 4.82 -9.82
N ASP A 63 -23.66 3.62 -9.37
CA ASP A 63 -23.51 3.26 -7.95
C ASP A 63 -22.04 3.22 -7.53
N ALA A 64 -21.13 2.81 -8.42
CA ALA A 64 -19.70 2.84 -8.19
C ALA A 64 -19.18 4.28 -8.05
N ARG A 65 -19.61 5.17 -8.97
CA ARG A 65 -19.33 6.60 -8.85
C ARG A 65 -19.77 7.15 -7.49
N GLN A 66 -20.98 6.80 -7.06
CA GLN A 66 -21.51 7.26 -5.77
C GLN A 66 -20.64 6.76 -4.60
N ARG A 67 -20.20 5.50 -4.59
CA ARG A 67 -19.32 4.95 -3.53
C ARG A 67 -17.98 5.67 -3.46
N VAL A 68 -17.41 6.06 -4.61
CA VAL A 68 -16.15 6.85 -4.64
C VAL A 68 -16.39 8.26 -4.09
N VAL A 69 -17.51 8.91 -4.43
CA VAL A 69 -17.89 10.20 -3.83
C VAL A 69 -18.12 10.08 -2.31
N GLU A 70 -18.68 8.97 -1.84
CA GLU A 70 -18.82 8.72 -0.40
C GLU A 70 -17.47 8.55 0.28
N LEU A 71 -16.49 7.90 -0.36
CA LEU A 71 -15.11 7.81 0.14
C LEU A 71 -14.47 9.19 0.24
N GLN A 72 -14.62 10.04 -0.77
CA GLN A 72 -14.11 11.42 -0.75
C GLN A 72 -14.71 12.19 0.44
N ARG A 73 -16.03 12.15 0.60
CA ARG A 73 -16.71 12.81 1.73
C ARG A 73 -16.28 12.26 3.09
N LEU A 74 -15.99 10.96 3.16
CA LEU A 74 -15.44 10.34 4.38
C LEU A 74 -14.11 10.97 4.74
N VAL A 75 -13.19 11.10 3.79
CA VAL A 75 -11.86 11.71 3.98
C VAL A 75 -12.01 13.17 4.40
N GLU A 76 -12.75 13.97 3.63
CA GLU A 76 -12.97 15.40 3.91
C GLU A 76 -13.57 15.66 5.30
N SER A 77 -14.63 14.93 5.64
CA SER A 77 -15.32 15.06 6.94
C SER A 77 -14.53 14.50 8.13
N SER A 78 -13.39 13.86 7.87
CA SER A 78 -12.51 13.31 8.91
C SER A 78 -11.27 14.15 9.18
N ALA A 79 -11.05 15.26 8.47
CA ALA A 79 -9.84 16.08 8.55
C ALA A 79 -9.51 16.56 9.98
N GLY A 80 -10.54 16.86 10.80
CA GLY A 80 -10.37 17.33 12.20
C GLY A 80 -10.39 16.22 13.26
N LEU A 81 -10.52 14.95 12.87
CA LEU A 81 -10.61 13.85 13.83
C LEU A 81 -9.23 13.42 14.33
N SER A 82 -9.23 12.91 15.56
CA SER A 82 -8.08 12.16 16.08
C SER A 82 -7.86 10.87 15.27
N GLU A 83 -6.64 10.33 15.29
CA GLU A 83 -6.34 9.08 14.58
C GLU A 83 -7.29 7.93 14.95
N PRO A 84 -7.60 7.65 16.24
CA PRO A 84 -8.60 6.63 16.57
C PRO A 84 -9.96 6.86 15.92
N GLY A 85 -10.39 8.12 15.77
CA GLY A 85 -11.61 8.48 15.08
C GLY A 85 -11.55 8.17 13.58
N LYS A 86 -10.41 8.47 12.94
CA LYS A 86 -10.14 8.13 11.53
C LYS A 86 -10.17 6.61 11.32
N LEU A 87 -9.47 5.86 12.20
CA LEU A 87 -9.45 4.39 12.14
C LEU A 87 -10.85 3.79 12.19
N GLN A 88 -11.68 4.25 13.14
CA GLN A 88 -13.06 3.77 13.28
C GLN A 88 -13.89 4.04 12.02
N ARG A 89 -13.81 5.24 11.47
CA ARG A 89 -14.59 5.62 10.29
C ARG A 89 -14.17 4.83 9.05
N VAL A 90 -12.88 4.68 8.81
CA VAL A 90 -12.35 3.91 7.68
C VAL A 90 -12.68 2.42 7.81
N ASN A 91 -12.51 1.85 9.01
CA ASN A 91 -12.86 0.45 9.25
C ASN A 91 -14.37 0.21 9.03
N ALA A 92 -15.23 1.09 9.53
CA ALA A 92 -16.68 0.99 9.35
C ALA A 92 -17.10 1.18 7.89
N PHE A 93 -16.42 2.03 7.13
CA PHE A 93 -16.71 2.29 5.73
C PHE A 93 -16.44 1.04 4.88
N PHE A 94 -15.21 0.53 4.90
CA PHE A 94 -14.86 -0.63 4.08
C PHE A 94 -15.54 -1.93 4.55
N ASN A 95 -15.79 -2.11 5.85
CA ASN A 95 -16.51 -3.30 6.34
C ASN A 95 -17.99 -3.36 5.93
N ARG A 96 -18.49 -2.41 5.13
CA ARG A 96 -19.81 -2.49 4.45
C ARG A 96 -19.74 -3.12 3.06
N VAL A 97 -18.56 -3.15 2.47
CA VAL A 97 -18.29 -3.83 1.20
C VAL A 97 -18.56 -5.33 1.38
N ASN A 98 -19.11 -5.98 0.38
CA ASN A 98 -19.38 -7.42 0.43
C ASN A 98 -18.08 -8.21 0.41
N TYR A 99 -18.07 -9.37 1.07
CA TYR A 99 -16.95 -10.31 0.96
C TYR A 99 -17.20 -11.29 -0.17
N ASP A 100 -16.22 -11.42 -1.06
CA ASP A 100 -16.20 -12.44 -2.10
C ASP A 100 -14.74 -12.79 -2.44
N SER A 101 -14.54 -13.95 -3.07
CA SER A 101 -13.18 -14.40 -3.43
C SER A 101 -12.72 -13.78 -4.74
N ASP A 102 -11.41 -13.62 -4.89
CA ASP A 102 -10.76 -13.20 -6.13
C ASP A 102 -11.19 -14.02 -7.34
N TYR A 103 -11.34 -15.34 -7.15
CA TYR A 103 -11.77 -16.20 -8.24
C TYR A 103 -13.17 -15.86 -8.75
N ALA A 104 -14.09 -15.52 -7.83
CA ALA A 104 -15.45 -15.14 -8.20
C ALA A 104 -15.52 -13.74 -8.82
N LEU A 105 -14.66 -12.80 -8.35
CA LEU A 105 -14.67 -11.41 -8.81
C LEU A 105 -13.87 -11.20 -10.10
N TRP A 106 -12.69 -11.86 -10.20
CA TRP A 106 -11.67 -11.54 -11.19
C TRP A 106 -11.25 -12.71 -12.07
N ASP A 107 -11.80 -13.93 -11.84
CA ASP A 107 -11.35 -15.19 -12.45
C ASP A 107 -9.82 -15.41 -12.28
N GLN A 108 -9.29 -14.91 -11.15
CA GLN A 108 -7.89 -15.02 -10.77
C GLN A 108 -7.80 -15.63 -9.37
N LYS A 109 -6.67 -16.27 -9.08
CA LYS A 109 -6.51 -16.99 -7.81
C LYS A 109 -6.11 -16.08 -6.64
N ASP A 110 -5.49 -14.94 -6.94
CA ASP A 110 -4.92 -14.02 -5.96
C ASP A 110 -4.68 -12.67 -6.67
N TYR A 111 -5.69 -11.81 -6.66
CA TYR A 111 -5.74 -10.52 -7.33
C TYR A 111 -5.90 -9.42 -6.29
N TRP A 112 -4.94 -8.55 -6.16
CA TRP A 112 -5.01 -7.43 -5.24
C TRP A 112 -5.73 -6.25 -5.89
N ALA A 113 -7.00 -6.07 -5.55
CA ALA A 113 -7.83 -5.01 -6.11
C ALA A 113 -7.48 -3.64 -5.50
N THR A 114 -7.51 -2.60 -6.33
CA THR A 114 -7.36 -1.22 -5.84
C THR A 114 -8.61 -0.74 -5.11
N PRO A 115 -8.55 0.33 -4.29
CA PRO A 115 -9.74 0.89 -3.67
C PRO A 115 -10.84 1.26 -4.69
N PHE A 116 -10.44 1.64 -5.91
CA PHE A 116 -11.40 1.95 -6.98
C PHE A 116 -12.09 0.70 -7.51
N GLU A 117 -11.34 -0.38 -7.73
CA GLU A 117 -11.90 -1.68 -8.14
C GLU A 117 -12.82 -2.24 -7.05
N VAL A 118 -12.39 -2.20 -5.78
CA VAL A 118 -13.22 -2.60 -4.62
C VAL A 118 -14.53 -1.83 -4.58
N LEU A 119 -14.49 -0.50 -4.71
CA LEU A 119 -15.68 0.34 -4.74
C LEU A 119 -16.44 0.19 -6.06
N GLY A 120 -15.78 -0.18 -7.13
CA GLY A 120 -16.37 -0.47 -8.43
C GLY A 120 -17.32 -1.65 -8.34
N VAL A 121 -16.83 -2.81 -7.95
CA VAL A 121 -17.62 -4.04 -7.85
C VAL A 121 -18.38 -4.17 -6.53
N ASN A 122 -18.10 -3.33 -5.53
CA ASN A 122 -18.65 -3.38 -4.17
C ASN A 122 -18.46 -4.74 -3.49
N SER A 123 -17.34 -5.38 -3.78
CA SER A 123 -16.93 -6.67 -3.21
C SER A 123 -15.42 -6.74 -3.10
N ALA A 124 -14.90 -7.51 -2.16
CA ALA A 124 -13.48 -7.62 -1.88
C ALA A 124 -13.16 -8.88 -1.10
N ASP A 125 -11.93 -9.34 -1.14
CA ASP A 125 -11.42 -10.31 -0.18
C ASP A 125 -10.51 -9.66 0.89
N CYS A 126 -9.78 -10.45 1.68
CA CYS A 126 -9.15 -9.94 2.91
C CYS A 126 -8.05 -8.90 2.66
N GLU A 127 -7.20 -9.10 1.65
CA GLU A 127 -6.12 -8.17 1.31
C GLU A 127 -6.65 -6.84 0.80
N ASP A 128 -7.71 -6.88 -0.01
CA ASP A 128 -8.32 -5.69 -0.59
C ASP A 128 -8.87 -4.76 0.48
N TYR A 129 -9.52 -5.32 1.51
CA TYR A 129 -9.95 -4.54 2.68
C TYR A 129 -8.78 -3.90 3.40
N ALA A 130 -7.71 -4.67 3.66
CA ALA A 130 -6.54 -4.18 4.39
C ALA A 130 -5.84 -3.05 3.62
N ILE A 131 -5.63 -3.25 2.32
CA ILE A 131 -4.96 -2.30 1.44
C ILE A 131 -5.82 -1.03 1.25
N SER A 132 -7.13 -1.17 1.03
CA SER A 132 -8.04 -0.03 0.87
C SER A 132 -8.09 0.84 2.13
N LYS A 133 -8.11 0.23 3.31
CA LYS A 133 -8.03 0.95 4.59
C LYS A 133 -6.69 1.66 4.75
N TYR A 134 -5.58 1.01 4.38
CA TYR A 134 -4.24 1.56 4.45
C TYR A 134 -4.11 2.85 3.64
N PHE A 135 -4.44 2.85 2.34
CA PHE A 135 -4.32 4.04 1.51
C PHE A 135 -5.29 5.15 1.93
N THR A 136 -6.50 4.80 2.37
CA THR A 136 -7.46 5.78 2.85
C THR A 136 -6.97 6.46 4.13
N LEU A 137 -6.36 5.73 5.06
CA LEU A 137 -5.81 6.33 6.28
C LEU A 137 -4.61 7.24 5.99
N ILE A 138 -3.73 6.87 5.07
CA ILE A 138 -2.65 7.74 4.60
C ILE A 138 -3.23 9.03 4.01
N SER A 139 -4.26 8.94 3.16
CA SER A 139 -4.92 10.11 2.59
C SER A 139 -5.59 11.02 3.63
N MET A 140 -5.94 10.47 4.80
CA MET A 140 -6.41 11.23 5.95
C MET A 140 -5.28 11.82 6.82
N GLY A 141 -4.01 11.63 6.42
CA GLY A 141 -2.84 12.14 7.13
C GLY A 141 -2.41 11.29 8.33
N VAL A 142 -2.73 9.99 8.34
CA VAL A 142 -2.08 9.04 9.26
C VAL A 142 -0.70 8.72 8.69
N GLU A 143 0.32 8.81 9.54
CA GLU A 143 1.71 8.54 9.14
C GLU A 143 1.86 7.09 8.67
N GLU A 144 2.49 6.90 7.51
CA GLU A 144 2.65 5.60 6.86
C GLU A 144 3.41 4.60 7.76
N GLU A 145 4.40 5.07 8.50
CA GLU A 145 5.22 4.29 9.42
C GLU A 145 4.40 3.63 10.53
N ARG A 146 3.21 4.17 10.82
CA ARG A 146 2.26 3.63 11.80
C ARG A 146 1.36 2.55 11.22
N LEU A 147 1.37 2.35 9.91
CA LEU A 147 0.47 1.42 9.23
C LEU A 147 1.26 0.26 8.64
N ARG A 148 0.80 -0.97 8.89
CA ARG A 148 1.37 -2.18 8.29
C ARG A 148 0.26 -3.11 7.83
N ILE A 149 0.27 -3.46 6.57
CA ILE A 149 -0.53 -4.54 6.01
C ILE A 149 0.10 -5.84 6.52
N THR A 150 -0.66 -6.65 7.23
CA THR A 150 -0.12 -7.80 7.96
C THR A 150 -0.76 -9.09 7.50
N TYR A 151 0.06 -9.99 6.96
CA TYR A 151 -0.32 -11.35 6.64
C TYR A 151 -0.33 -12.18 7.92
N VAL A 152 -1.44 -12.83 8.18
CA VAL A 152 -1.69 -13.64 9.38
C VAL A 152 -2.25 -15.01 9.00
N LYS A 153 -2.10 -15.99 9.86
CA LYS A 153 -2.92 -17.20 9.85
C LYS A 153 -4.12 -17.00 10.77
N SER A 154 -5.33 -17.14 10.23
CA SER A 154 -6.56 -17.20 11.02
C SER A 154 -6.73 -18.60 11.60
N LEU A 155 -6.66 -18.74 12.93
CA LEU A 155 -6.81 -20.03 13.61
C LEU A 155 -8.25 -20.53 13.60
N LYS A 156 -9.25 -19.62 13.56
CA LYS A 156 -10.66 -19.98 13.52
C LYS A 156 -11.09 -20.56 12.17
N ARG A 157 -10.48 -20.07 11.09
CA ARG A 157 -10.82 -20.46 9.71
C ARG A 157 -9.81 -21.45 9.14
N ASP A 158 -8.68 -21.62 9.81
CA ASP A 158 -7.51 -22.42 9.39
C ASP A 158 -6.97 -22.02 8.00
N GLU A 159 -7.05 -20.73 7.67
CA GLU A 159 -6.66 -20.18 6.38
C GLU A 159 -5.75 -18.96 6.51
N ALA A 160 -5.10 -18.59 5.43
CA ALA A 160 -4.40 -17.32 5.26
C ALA A 160 -5.41 -16.17 5.37
N HIS A 161 -4.97 -15.06 5.96
CA HIS A 161 -5.77 -13.87 6.10
C HIS A 161 -4.90 -12.63 6.11
N MET A 162 -5.46 -11.47 5.77
CA MET A 162 -4.75 -10.21 5.79
C MET A 162 -5.52 -9.15 6.55
N VAL A 163 -4.82 -8.40 7.38
CA VAL A 163 -5.39 -7.33 8.21
C VAL A 163 -4.52 -6.08 8.13
N LEU A 164 -5.06 -4.94 8.53
CA LEU A 164 -4.27 -3.73 8.74
C LEU A 164 -3.96 -3.56 10.21
N ALA A 165 -2.67 -3.45 10.54
CA ALA A 165 -2.18 -3.13 11.88
C ALA A 165 -1.81 -1.64 11.95
N TYR A 166 -2.32 -0.94 12.96
CA TYR A 166 -1.97 0.45 13.27
C TYR A 166 -1.19 0.52 14.57
N TYR A 167 -0.03 1.16 14.56
CA TYR A 167 0.86 1.36 15.69
C TYR A 167 0.74 2.80 16.22
N PRO A 168 0.19 3.02 17.43
CA PRO A 168 0.13 4.36 18.03
C PRO A 168 1.50 5.02 18.25
N SER A 169 2.52 4.21 18.50
CA SER A 169 3.96 4.56 18.49
C SER A 169 4.76 3.32 18.05
N ALA A 170 6.06 3.48 17.82
CA ALA A 170 6.93 2.40 17.33
C ALA A 170 6.96 1.17 18.27
N GLU A 171 6.85 1.39 19.58
CA GLU A 171 6.89 0.36 20.63
C GLU A 171 5.49 -0.03 21.15
N ALA A 172 4.45 0.64 20.66
CA ALA A 172 3.10 0.38 21.15
C ALA A 172 2.54 -0.92 20.57
N GLU A 173 1.68 -1.56 21.35
CA GLU A 173 0.86 -2.66 20.86
C GLU A 173 -0.04 -2.19 19.71
N PRO A 174 -0.01 -2.86 18.54
CA PRO A 174 -0.83 -2.43 17.42
C PRO A 174 -2.31 -2.72 17.61
N LEU A 175 -3.12 -1.84 17.04
CA LEU A 175 -4.56 -2.03 16.87
C LEU A 175 -4.84 -2.69 15.53
N ILE A 176 -5.70 -3.71 15.52
CA ILE A 176 -6.01 -4.50 14.34
C ILE A 176 -7.35 -4.06 13.75
N LEU A 177 -7.30 -3.64 12.48
CA LEU A 177 -8.46 -3.36 11.63
C LEU A 177 -8.67 -4.56 10.71
N ASP A 178 -9.81 -5.20 10.84
CA ASP A 178 -10.13 -6.46 10.18
C ASP A 178 -11.53 -6.38 9.54
N ASN A 179 -11.74 -7.06 8.41
CA ASN A 179 -13.06 -7.18 7.79
C ASN A 179 -13.92 -8.24 8.50
N LEU A 180 -13.32 -9.23 9.17
CA LEU A 180 -13.99 -10.25 9.95
C LEU A 180 -14.45 -9.76 11.33
N SER A 181 -13.96 -8.60 11.77
CA SER A 181 -14.33 -7.98 13.04
C SER A 181 -14.71 -6.50 12.84
N ARG A 182 -15.90 -6.12 13.28
CA ARG A 182 -16.29 -4.70 13.28
C ARG A 182 -15.55 -3.87 14.33
N LYS A 183 -15.02 -4.54 15.37
CA LYS A 183 -14.25 -3.88 16.44
C LYS A 183 -12.78 -3.82 16.08
N ILE A 184 -12.19 -2.65 16.26
CA ILE A 184 -10.75 -2.48 16.28
C ILE A 184 -10.27 -2.93 17.66
N GLN A 185 -9.35 -3.89 17.69
CA GLN A 185 -8.89 -4.52 18.93
C GLN A 185 -7.36 -4.52 18.99
N PRO A 186 -6.76 -4.45 20.19
CA PRO A 186 -5.34 -4.70 20.38
C PRO A 186 -4.93 -6.09 19.85
N ALA A 187 -3.71 -6.20 19.33
CA ALA A 187 -3.21 -7.47 18.78
C ALA A 187 -3.18 -8.60 19.81
N GLY A 188 -2.93 -8.30 21.08
CA GLY A 188 -2.94 -9.24 22.18
C GLY A 188 -4.33 -9.85 22.47
N GLU A 189 -5.40 -9.15 22.10
CA GLU A 189 -6.78 -9.66 22.22
C GLU A 189 -7.18 -10.53 21.01
N ARG A 190 -6.43 -10.47 19.91
CA ARG A 190 -6.66 -11.24 18.69
C ARG A 190 -5.95 -12.62 18.73
N ASN A 191 -6.34 -13.43 19.71
CA ASN A 191 -5.80 -14.78 19.90
C ASN A 191 -6.11 -15.74 18.73
N ASP A 192 -7.04 -15.34 17.87
CA ASP A 192 -7.43 -16.04 16.66
C ASP A 192 -6.48 -15.78 15.48
N LEU A 193 -5.54 -14.82 15.59
CA LEU A 193 -4.60 -14.44 14.53
C LEU A 193 -3.15 -14.73 14.92
N VAL A 194 -2.40 -15.33 14.02
CA VAL A 194 -0.95 -15.56 14.16
C VAL A 194 -0.24 -14.79 13.03
N PRO A 195 0.48 -13.70 13.33
CA PRO A 195 1.18 -12.93 12.30
C PRO A 195 2.36 -13.72 11.72
N VAL A 196 2.60 -13.54 10.44
CA VAL A 196 3.70 -14.16 9.68
C VAL A 196 4.68 -13.10 9.20
N TYR A 197 4.19 -12.11 8.45
CA TYR A 197 4.96 -10.95 8.03
C TYR A 197 4.04 -9.73 7.87
N SER A 198 4.63 -8.55 7.86
CA SER A 198 3.92 -7.30 7.57
C SER A 198 4.78 -6.40 6.67
N PHE A 199 4.13 -5.48 5.98
CA PHE A 199 4.78 -4.52 5.10
C PHE A 199 3.98 -3.22 5.01
N ASN A 200 4.64 -2.17 4.52
CA ASN A 200 4.02 -0.92 4.10
C ASN A 200 4.64 -0.45 2.77
N GLY A 201 4.51 0.81 2.42
CA GLY A 201 5.08 1.34 1.18
C GLY A 201 6.60 1.20 1.06
N ALA A 202 7.31 1.21 2.18
CA ALA A 202 8.78 1.19 2.21
C ALA A 202 9.38 -0.13 2.72
N ASP A 203 8.81 -0.70 3.76
CA ASP A 203 9.48 -1.68 4.61
C ASP A 203 8.76 -3.03 4.70
N LEU A 204 9.53 -4.08 4.97
CA LEU A 204 9.08 -5.45 5.20
C LEU A 204 9.60 -5.97 6.54
N TRP A 205 8.71 -6.54 7.35
CA TRP A 205 9.02 -7.16 8.65
C TRP A 205 8.57 -8.62 8.69
N LEU A 206 9.40 -9.48 9.28
CA LEU A 206 8.99 -10.82 9.70
C LEU A 206 8.46 -10.74 11.14
N ALA A 207 7.37 -11.41 11.42
CA ALA A 207 6.84 -11.48 12.78
C ALA A 207 7.78 -12.31 13.68
N VAL A 208 8.12 -11.75 14.83
CA VAL A 208 8.83 -12.45 15.92
C VAL A 208 7.81 -13.03 16.89
N ASN A 209 6.77 -12.27 17.16
CA ASN A 209 5.60 -12.66 17.95
C ASN A 209 4.40 -11.78 17.54
N ARG A 210 3.31 -11.80 18.30
CA ARG A 210 2.09 -11.01 17.98
C ARG A 210 2.29 -9.50 18.06
N LEU A 211 3.25 -9.03 18.82
CA LEU A 211 3.47 -7.61 19.09
C LEU A 211 4.67 -7.05 18.34
N GLU A 212 5.62 -7.91 17.98
CA GLU A 212 6.91 -7.51 17.44
C GLU A 212 7.17 -8.10 16.05
N GLY A 213 7.68 -7.27 15.17
CA GLY A 213 8.23 -7.66 13.88
C GLY A 213 9.67 -7.20 13.74
N LYS A 214 10.53 -8.04 13.17
CA LYS A 214 11.91 -7.68 12.80
C LYS A 214 11.94 -7.21 11.36
N LYS A 215 12.38 -5.96 11.13
CA LYS A 215 12.62 -5.45 9.77
C LYS A 215 13.68 -6.30 9.08
N VAL A 216 13.36 -6.78 7.88
CA VAL A 216 14.22 -7.69 7.10
C VAL A 216 14.59 -7.14 5.72
N GLY A 217 14.06 -5.98 5.37
CA GLY A 217 14.36 -5.29 4.11
C GLY A 217 13.24 -4.39 3.65
N ASP A 218 13.28 -4.06 2.38
CA ASP A 218 12.32 -3.20 1.72
C ASP A 218 11.15 -4.01 1.16
N SER A 219 9.97 -3.39 1.08
CA SER A 219 8.73 -3.99 0.55
C SER A 219 8.82 -4.31 -0.95
N ASP A 220 9.79 -3.72 -1.66
CA ASP A 220 10.09 -4.00 -3.06
C ASP A 220 10.42 -5.47 -3.36
N ARG A 221 10.67 -6.27 -2.34
CA ARG A 221 10.82 -7.73 -2.47
C ARG A 221 9.50 -8.46 -2.72
N LEU A 222 8.38 -7.78 -2.51
CA LEU A 222 7.04 -8.32 -2.73
C LEU A 222 6.56 -7.91 -4.14
N SER A 223 6.75 -8.79 -5.12
CA SER A 223 6.41 -8.50 -6.52
C SER A 223 4.94 -8.13 -6.73
N ARG A 224 4.02 -8.69 -5.93
CA ARG A 224 2.60 -8.32 -5.96
C ARG A 224 2.36 -6.91 -5.47
N TRP A 225 3.05 -6.48 -4.42
CA TRP A 225 2.96 -5.13 -3.93
C TRP A 225 3.43 -4.11 -4.98
N GLN A 226 4.54 -4.39 -5.66
CA GLN A 226 5.02 -3.56 -6.76
C GLN A 226 4.00 -3.48 -7.92
N ALA A 227 3.47 -4.63 -8.35
CA ALA A 227 2.46 -4.67 -9.42
C ALA A 227 1.19 -3.91 -9.01
N TYR A 228 0.76 -4.06 -7.75
CA TYR A 228 -0.36 -3.32 -7.20
C TYR A 228 -0.13 -1.80 -7.21
N GLN A 229 1.02 -1.33 -6.72
CA GLN A 229 1.37 0.09 -6.70
C GLN A 229 1.38 0.69 -8.11
N ALA A 230 1.95 -0.03 -9.09
CA ALA A 230 1.97 0.40 -10.49
C ALA A 230 0.54 0.53 -11.06
N LYS A 231 -0.35 -0.43 -10.76
CA LYS A 231 -1.76 -0.40 -11.15
C LYS A 231 -2.50 0.79 -10.53
N LEU A 232 -2.35 1.01 -9.23
CA LEU A 232 -2.96 2.13 -8.54
C LEU A 232 -2.52 3.47 -9.12
N MET A 233 -1.21 3.63 -9.37
CA MET A 233 -0.68 4.84 -10.02
C MET A 233 -1.26 5.06 -11.41
N GLN A 234 -1.44 4.00 -12.20
CA GLN A 234 -2.05 4.09 -13.53
C GLN A 234 -3.51 4.55 -13.45
N GLN A 235 -4.28 4.04 -12.50
CA GLN A 235 -5.68 4.44 -12.29
C GLN A 235 -5.78 5.90 -11.82
N MET A 236 -4.87 6.32 -10.94
CA MET A 236 -4.79 7.72 -10.50
C MET A 236 -4.29 8.67 -11.60
N ALA A 237 -3.50 8.20 -12.56
CA ALA A 237 -3.02 9.00 -13.69
C ALA A 237 -4.11 9.33 -14.72
N VAL A 238 -5.30 8.73 -14.64
CA VAL A 238 -6.49 9.16 -15.42
C VAL A 238 -6.89 10.58 -15.03
N ASP A 239 -6.37 11.09 -13.91
CA ASP A 239 -6.56 12.45 -13.40
C ASP A 239 -5.67 13.52 -14.06
N LEU A 240 -4.71 13.15 -14.91
CA LEU A 240 -3.77 14.06 -15.59
C LEU A 240 -4.06 14.16 -17.09
#